data_330b2c25bd77ff886dba3db537cc108a
#
_entry.id   330b2c25bd77ff886dba3db537cc108a
#
_cell.length_a   1.000
_cell.length_b   1.000
_cell.length_c   1.000
_cell.angle_alpha   90.00
_cell.angle_beta   90.00
_cell.angle_gamma   90.00
#
_symmetry.space_group_name_H-M   'P 1'
#
loop_
_entity.id
_entity.type
_entity.pdbx_description
1 polymer ?
#
loop_
_entity_poly.entity_id
_entity_poly.type
_entity_poly.pdbx_seq_one_letter_code
_entity_poly.pdbx_strand_id
1 'polypeptide(L)'
;MMKKYPMIFRATALLVCLVSVLATSNAAQAILPDPLAKLLNEKGISPSSISILIKEAGASIPLVSHLADTPRNPASTMKLLTTIAALDLLGPSYRWETKIYLNGTLKAGTLKGDLVLKGSGDPWFVIERFWKLLKNLRAQGLKHIDGDLVIDDHLFDQSAIDTHTLDGQAFRAYNTPPGAALINFSATRIVIRPALNRLTVRAEPPTSTLQIKNKVRVLPGACAGRNGGITLAITAHSNRTEVTVSGQYPPTCGEVVLVRSVQPHHQYIYGVFRHLWEEMGGSLAGTVRKGTAAPGNTEFLSFRSVPLGQIVTYINKFSNNVMSRNLLLTLAAEHNGASAKPEQGITVVQRWLNRQGLELEALNMINGAGLSRQARLTARGLADLLEHAYYSAFASELKASLPLAGYDGSARRYFRDVATKGKLRLKTGRLKHVRAIAGFAETPDNRNWIVVILHHRRSTEPTAGFAVHENIVKWLYSQR
;
A
#
# COMPACT_ATOMS: atom_id res chain seq x y z
N MET A 1 -85.31 -43.13 -28.72
CA MET A 1 -84.93 -42.77 -30.06
C MET A 1 -84.07 -41.48 -30.01
N MET A 2 -82.80 -41.57 -30.04
CA MET A 2 -81.89 -40.43 -29.92
C MET A 2 -81.24 -40.21 -31.29
N LYS A 3 -81.45 -39.05 -31.90
CA LYS A 3 -80.80 -38.62 -33.14
C LYS A 3 -79.47 -37.99 -32.80
N LYS A 4 -78.40 -38.53 -33.41
CA LYS A 4 -77.08 -37.97 -33.44
C LYS A 4 -76.97 -36.85 -34.45
N TYR A 5 -76.38 -35.68 -33.99
CA TYR A 5 -75.86 -34.65 -34.91
C TYR A 5 -74.38 -34.59 -34.82
N PRO A 6 -73.64 -34.48 -35.93
CA PRO A 6 -72.17 -34.31 -35.85
C PRO A 6 -71.83 -32.84 -35.73
N MET A 7 -70.94 -32.55 -34.81
CA MET A 7 -70.35 -31.22 -34.52
C MET A 7 -69.14 -31.04 -35.46
N ILE A 8 -69.23 -30.06 -36.38
CA ILE A 8 -68.13 -29.63 -37.25
C ILE A 8 -67.26 -28.67 -36.51
N PHE A 9 -66.00 -29.08 -36.16
CA PHE A 9 -65.01 -28.20 -35.65
C PHE A 9 -64.31 -27.40 -36.75
N ARG A 10 -64.54 -26.08 -36.80
CA ARG A 10 -63.74 -25.14 -37.61
C ARG A 10 -62.50 -24.78 -36.80
N ALA A 11 -61.32 -25.28 -37.19
CA ALA A 11 -60.03 -24.84 -36.68
C ALA A 11 -59.65 -23.49 -37.31
N THR A 12 -59.77 -22.43 -36.59
CA THR A 12 -59.17 -21.13 -36.89
C THR A 12 -57.72 -21.11 -36.45
N ALA A 13 -56.80 -21.22 -37.41
CA ALA A 13 -55.37 -21.08 -37.14
C ALA A 13 -55.03 -19.61 -36.85
N LEU A 14 -54.72 -19.26 -35.62
CA LEU A 14 -54.19 -17.95 -35.23
C LEU A 14 -52.69 -17.97 -35.50
N LEU A 15 -52.25 -17.33 -36.57
CA LEU A 15 -50.85 -17.10 -36.90
C LEU A 15 -50.29 -15.98 -35.96
N VAL A 16 -49.70 -16.35 -34.84
CA VAL A 16 -48.99 -15.41 -33.95
C VAL A 16 -47.61 -15.19 -34.57
N CYS A 17 -47.44 -14.06 -35.27
CA CYS A 17 -46.12 -13.57 -35.66
C CYS A 17 -45.34 -13.13 -34.38
N LEU A 18 -44.47 -14.00 -33.88
CA LEU A 18 -43.47 -13.66 -32.88
C LEU A 18 -42.39 -12.81 -33.58
N VAL A 19 -42.52 -11.49 -33.54
CA VAL A 19 -41.43 -10.58 -33.89
C VAL A 19 -40.45 -10.61 -32.73
N SER A 20 -39.45 -11.49 -32.82
CA SER A 20 -38.26 -11.45 -31.96
C SER A 20 -37.47 -10.18 -32.29
N VAL A 21 -37.71 -9.12 -31.55
CA VAL A 21 -36.80 -7.96 -31.52
C VAL A 21 -35.51 -8.45 -30.85
N LEU A 22 -34.59 -8.92 -31.68
CA LEU A 22 -33.19 -9.02 -31.29
C LEU A 22 -32.70 -7.61 -30.97
N ALA A 23 -32.83 -7.21 -29.71
CA ALA A 23 -32.09 -6.07 -29.17
C ALA A 23 -30.60 -6.45 -29.25
N THR A 24 -30.00 -6.22 -30.43
CA THR A 24 -28.54 -6.13 -30.52
C THR A 24 -28.15 -4.96 -29.62
N SER A 25 -27.74 -5.27 -28.41
CA SER A 25 -27.00 -4.32 -27.59
C SER A 25 -25.71 -4.01 -28.36
N ASN A 26 -25.78 -3.03 -29.25
CA ASN A 26 -24.60 -2.30 -29.68
C ASN A 26 -24.02 -1.66 -28.43
N ALA A 27 -23.22 -2.43 -27.64
CA ALA A 27 -22.24 -1.85 -26.80
C ALA A 27 -21.38 -0.99 -27.72
N ALA A 28 -21.64 0.32 -27.74
CA ALA A 28 -20.83 1.26 -28.48
C ALA A 28 -19.39 0.99 -28.05
N GLN A 29 -18.65 0.31 -28.90
CA GLN A 29 -17.20 0.14 -28.70
C GLN A 29 -16.67 1.56 -28.69
N ALA A 30 -16.45 2.09 -27.48
CA ALA A 30 -16.01 3.46 -27.31
C ALA A 30 -14.64 3.56 -27.97
N ILE A 31 -14.64 4.14 -29.14
CA ILE A 31 -13.48 4.31 -30.01
C ILE A 31 -12.49 5.21 -29.25
N LEU A 32 -11.23 4.80 -29.23
CA LEU A 32 -10.16 5.67 -28.76
C LEU A 32 -10.17 6.93 -29.65
N PRO A 33 -10.34 8.15 -29.10
CA PRO A 33 -10.35 9.38 -29.89
C PRO A 33 -9.12 9.49 -30.80
N ASP A 34 -9.29 9.93 -32.03
CA ASP A 34 -8.21 10.02 -33.03
C ASP A 34 -6.95 10.72 -32.52
N PRO A 35 -7.04 11.86 -31.77
CA PRO A 35 -5.85 12.48 -31.21
C PRO A 35 -5.08 11.58 -30.24
N LEU A 36 -5.79 10.75 -29.48
CA LEU A 36 -5.16 9.79 -28.56
C LEU A 36 -4.60 8.58 -29.31
N ALA A 37 -5.28 8.10 -30.34
CA ALA A 37 -4.78 7.04 -31.21
C ALA A 37 -3.46 7.47 -31.89
N LYS A 38 -3.43 8.68 -32.44
CA LYS A 38 -2.23 9.29 -33.03
C LYS A 38 -1.09 9.43 -32.01
N LEU A 39 -1.40 9.95 -30.81
CA LEU A 39 -0.43 10.06 -29.71
C LEU A 39 0.20 8.71 -29.36
N LEU A 40 -0.60 7.64 -29.19
CA LEU A 40 -0.08 6.32 -28.87
C LEU A 40 0.83 5.80 -29.99
N ASN A 41 0.44 5.96 -31.24
CA ASN A 41 1.24 5.55 -32.40
C ASN A 41 2.58 6.30 -32.45
N GLU A 42 2.57 7.63 -32.31
CA GLU A 42 3.79 8.46 -32.29
C GLU A 42 4.75 8.08 -31.14
N LYS A 43 4.23 7.58 -30.02
CA LYS A 43 5.03 7.11 -28.89
C LYS A 43 5.39 5.62 -28.98
N GLY A 44 5.01 4.93 -30.06
CA GLY A 44 5.27 3.50 -30.24
C GLY A 44 4.54 2.62 -29.21
N ILE A 45 3.38 3.06 -28.72
CA ILE A 45 2.56 2.33 -27.75
C ILE A 45 1.42 1.63 -28.48
N SER A 46 1.32 0.31 -28.34
CA SER A 46 0.20 -0.44 -28.89
C SER A 46 -1.11 -0.06 -28.18
N PRO A 47 -2.16 0.33 -28.88
CA PRO A 47 -3.48 0.57 -28.28
C PRO A 47 -3.99 -0.61 -27.45
N SER A 48 -3.65 -1.85 -27.81
CA SER A 48 -4.04 -3.04 -27.05
C SER A 48 -3.31 -3.20 -25.71
N SER A 49 -2.24 -2.44 -25.46
CA SER A 49 -1.46 -2.49 -24.23
C SER A 49 -1.96 -1.56 -23.13
N ILE A 50 -2.90 -0.68 -23.43
CA ILE A 50 -3.38 0.36 -22.52
C ILE A 50 -4.92 0.32 -22.39
N SER A 51 -5.43 0.50 -21.19
CA SER A 51 -6.85 0.76 -20.90
C SER A 51 -7.00 2.19 -20.38
N ILE A 52 -7.97 2.92 -20.91
CA ILE A 52 -8.24 4.31 -20.55
C ILE A 52 -9.72 4.47 -20.25
N LEU A 53 -10.05 5.01 -19.09
CA LEU A 53 -11.38 5.52 -18.81
C LEU A 53 -11.26 6.94 -18.27
N ILE A 54 -11.96 7.87 -18.93
CA ILE A 54 -12.06 9.27 -18.53
C ILE A 54 -13.53 9.64 -18.57
N LYS A 55 -14.10 10.01 -17.42
CA LYS A 55 -15.49 10.45 -17.31
C LYS A 55 -15.61 11.65 -16.38
N GLU A 56 -16.53 12.53 -16.65
CA GLU A 56 -16.91 13.56 -15.70
C GLU A 56 -17.65 12.91 -14.51
N ALA A 57 -17.38 13.39 -13.30
CA ALA A 57 -18.06 12.88 -12.12
C ALA A 57 -19.57 13.12 -12.21
N GLY A 58 -20.38 12.06 -12.08
CA GLY A 58 -21.83 12.07 -12.25
C GLY A 58 -22.32 11.85 -13.69
N ALA A 59 -21.45 11.90 -14.70
CA ALA A 59 -21.87 11.61 -16.06
C ALA A 59 -22.12 10.10 -16.25
N SER A 60 -23.18 9.74 -16.96
CA SER A 60 -23.46 8.35 -17.32
C SER A 60 -22.57 7.83 -18.44
N ILE A 61 -22.16 8.71 -19.36
CA ILE A 61 -21.35 8.36 -20.53
C ILE A 61 -19.92 8.89 -20.34
N PRO A 62 -18.89 8.03 -20.44
CA PRO A 62 -17.50 8.46 -20.35
C PRO A 62 -17.07 9.20 -21.62
N LEU A 63 -16.21 10.20 -21.48
CA LEU A 63 -15.56 10.90 -22.59
C LEU A 63 -14.62 9.94 -23.37
N VAL A 64 -13.93 9.06 -22.65
CA VAL A 64 -13.07 8.02 -23.21
C VAL A 64 -13.33 6.71 -22.48
N SER A 65 -13.55 5.63 -23.23
CA SER A 65 -13.69 4.27 -22.69
C SER A 65 -12.97 3.30 -23.62
N HIS A 66 -11.65 3.26 -23.57
CA HIS A 66 -10.83 2.38 -24.40
C HIS A 66 -10.36 1.17 -23.60
N LEU A 67 -10.75 -0.04 -24.04
CA LEU A 67 -10.46 -1.32 -23.37
C LEU A 67 -10.70 -1.24 -21.85
N ALA A 68 -11.73 -0.48 -21.44
CA ALA A 68 -12.00 -0.15 -20.04
C ALA A 68 -12.38 -1.39 -19.21
N ASP A 69 -12.94 -2.42 -19.86
CA ASP A 69 -13.38 -3.67 -19.25
C ASP A 69 -12.32 -4.79 -19.34
N THR A 70 -11.15 -4.49 -19.95
CA THR A 70 -10.05 -5.45 -20.01
C THR A 70 -9.34 -5.54 -18.66
N PRO A 71 -9.27 -6.75 -18.04
CA PRO A 71 -8.58 -6.93 -16.76
C PRO A 71 -7.07 -6.68 -16.89
N ARG A 72 -6.57 -5.73 -16.12
CA ARG A 72 -5.13 -5.39 -16.08
C ARG A 72 -4.60 -5.40 -14.68
N ASN A 73 -3.28 -5.51 -14.54
CA ASN A 73 -2.65 -5.35 -13.25
C ASN A 73 -2.67 -3.86 -12.85
N PRO A 74 -3.36 -3.50 -11.76
CA PRO A 74 -3.47 -2.10 -11.34
C PRO A 74 -2.20 -1.59 -10.64
N ALA A 75 -1.25 -2.47 -10.34
CA ALA A 75 -0.13 -2.13 -9.47
C ALA A 75 -0.62 -1.41 -8.18
N SER A 76 0.06 -0.37 -7.74
CA SER A 76 -0.29 0.34 -6.49
C SER A 76 -1.58 1.17 -6.56
N THR A 77 -2.31 1.25 -7.70
CA THR A 77 -3.65 1.83 -7.68
C THR A 77 -4.66 0.92 -6.98
N MET A 78 -4.36 -0.38 -6.79
CA MET A 78 -5.11 -1.27 -5.91
C MET A 78 -5.28 -0.72 -4.48
N LYS A 79 -4.34 0.10 -4.00
CA LYS A 79 -4.43 0.73 -2.67
C LYS A 79 -5.64 1.64 -2.50
N LEU A 80 -6.19 2.17 -3.60
CA LEU A 80 -7.44 2.92 -3.57
C LEU A 80 -8.59 2.06 -3.04
N LEU A 81 -8.72 0.83 -3.53
CA LEU A 81 -9.73 -0.09 -3.04
C LEU A 81 -9.57 -0.36 -1.53
N THR A 82 -8.35 -0.66 -1.08
CA THR A 82 -8.08 -0.92 0.34
C THR A 82 -8.37 0.30 1.22
N THR A 83 -7.99 1.51 0.77
CA THR A 83 -8.12 2.72 1.57
C THR A 83 -9.55 3.27 1.57
N ILE A 84 -10.29 3.16 0.47
CA ILE A 84 -11.70 3.57 0.39
C ILE A 84 -12.54 2.63 1.26
N ALA A 85 -12.37 1.32 1.10
CA ALA A 85 -13.08 0.34 1.95
C ALA A 85 -12.79 0.55 3.44
N ALA A 86 -11.55 0.87 3.81
CA ALA A 86 -11.19 1.13 5.20
C ALA A 86 -11.81 2.42 5.75
N LEU A 87 -11.88 3.49 4.97
CA LEU A 87 -12.55 4.73 5.37
C LEU A 87 -14.04 4.49 5.63
N ASP A 88 -14.71 3.74 4.76
CA ASP A 88 -16.14 3.43 4.92
C ASP A 88 -16.42 2.49 6.09
N LEU A 89 -15.59 1.46 6.28
CA LEU A 89 -15.82 0.42 7.28
C LEU A 89 -15.41 0.81 8.69
N LEU A 90 -14.34 1.60 8.83
CA LEU A 90 -13.76 1.95 10.13
C LEU A 90 -13.98 3.44 10.49
N GLY A 91 -14.23 4.28 9.51
CA GLY A 91 -14.27 5.74 9.66
C GLY A 91 -12.87 6.38 9.80
N PRO A 92 -12.74 7.68 9.44
CA PRO A 92 -11.44 8.37 9.43
C PRO A 92 -10.84 8.58 10.84
N SER A 93 -11.66 8.53 11.88
CA SER A 93 -11.26 8.71 13.29
C SER A 93 -10.72 7.43 13.95
N TYR A 94 -10.88 6.25 13.31
CA TYR A 94 -10.40 4.98 13.83
C TYR A 94 -8.93 5.06 14.23
N ARG A 95 -8.56 4.41 15.36
CA ARG A 95 -7.20 4.36 15.91
C ARG A 95 -6.86 2.97 16.39
N TRP A 96 -5.64 2.54 16.14
CA TRP A 96 -5.05 1.33 16.70
C TRP A 96 -4.58 1.58 18.14
N GLU A 97 -4.65 0.55 18.98
CA GLU A 97 -4.18 0.62 20.37
C GLU A 97 -3.11 -0.45 20.62
N THR A 98 -1.85 -0.03 20.66
CA THR A 98 -0.75 -0.89 21.10
C THR A 98 -0.75 -0.94 22.62
N LYS A 99 -0.75 -2.14 23.18
CA LYS A 99 -0.86 -2.32 24.63
C LYS A 99 0.44 -2.89 25.20
N ILE A 100 0.76 -2.44 26.41
CA ILE A 100 1.87 -2.95 27.20
C ILE A 100 1.30 -3.59 28.47
N TYR A 101 1.75 -4.82 28.74
CA TYR A 101 1.37 -5.56 29.93
C TYR A 101 2.60 -5.90 30.75
N LEU A 102 2.41 -5.97 32.07
CA LEU A 102 3.39 -6.51 33.00
C LEU A 102 3.02 -7.97 33.30
N ASN A 103 3.96 -8.87 33.05
CA ASN A 103 3.90 -10.26 33.46
C ASN A 103 4.85 -10.44 34.65
N GLY A 104 4.41 -9.94 35.82
CA GLY A 104 5.19 -9.91 37.04
C GLY A 104 4.85 -8.72 37.94
N THR A 105 5.68 -8.45 38.93
CA THR A 105 5.44 -7.41 39.95
C THR A 105 6.35 -6.22 39.74
N LEU A 106 5.78 -5.01 39.62
CA LEU A 106 6.54 -3.75 39.60
C LEU A 106 6.69 -3.19 41.01
N LYS A 107 7.93 -3.07 41.48
CA LYS A 107 8.26 -2.50 42.81
C LYS A 107 9.48 -1.58 42.69
N ALA A 108 9.35 -0.36 43.23
CA ALA A 108 10.41 0.66 43.21
C ALA A 108 11.03 0.90 41.82
N GLY A 109 10.24 0.80 40.77
CA GLY A 109 10.68 1.00 39.36
C GLY A 109 11.29 -0.23 38.72
N THR A 110 11.38 -1.37 39.41
CA THR A 110 11.88 -2.63 38.86
C THR A 110 10.71 -3.60 38.64
N LEU A 111 10.54 -4.05 37.39
CA LEU A 111 9.67 -5.13 37.04
C LEU A 111 10.38 -6.47 37.22
N LYS A 112 9.96 -7.22 38.25
CA LYS A 112 10.37 -8.63 38.42
C LYS A 112 9.45 -9.51 37.56
N GLY A 113 9.86 -9.73 36.33
CA GLY A 113 9.08 -10.43 35.30
C GLY A 113 9.24 -9.82 33.93
N ASP A 114 8.39 -10.23 32.99
CA ASP A 114 8.50 -9.86 31.58
C ASP A 114 7.67 -8.61 31.27
N LEU A 115 8.15 -7.82 30.29
CA LEU A 115 7.38 -6.78 29.66
C LEU A 115 6.76 -7.30 28.36
N VAL A 116 5.42 -7.28 28.25
CA VAL A 116 4.73 -7.77 27.05
C VAL A 116 4.29 -6.60 26.19
N LEU A 117 4.76 -6.53 24.94
CA LEU A 117 4.29 -5.59 23.92
C LEU A 117 3.29 -6.32 23.01
N LYS A 118 2.01 -5.97 23.13
CA LYS A 118 0.95 -6.50 22.28
C LYS A 118 0.69 -5.55 21.12
N GLY A 119 1.04 -6.01 19.92
CA GLY A 119 0.85 -5.27 18.68
C GLY A 119 -0.62 -5.21 18.26
N SER A 120 -1.03 -4.07 17.73
CA SER A 120 -2.39 -3.81 17.25
C SER A 120 -2.50 -3.76 15.73
N GLY A 121 -1.38 -3.90 15.01
CA GLY A 121 -1.34 -3.69 13.56
C GLY A 121 -1.23 -2.22 13.15
N ASP A 122 -0.89 -1.29 14.07
CA ASP A 122 -0.71 0.14 13.74
C ASP A 122 0.22 0.31 12.53
N PRO A 123 -0.30 0.75 11.37
CA PRO A 123 0.50 0.86 10.15
C PRO A 123 1.55 1.97 10.19
N TRP A 124 1.45 2.90 11.17
CA TRP A 124 2.35 4.06 11.31
C TRP A 124 3.01 4.13 12.69
N PHE A 125 3.44 2.98 13.21
CA PHE A 125 4.18 2.92 14.46
C PHE A 125 5.68 3.18 14.20
N VAL A 126 5.99 4.42 13.79
CA VAL A 126 7.34 4.87 13.46
C VAL A 126 8.18 5.10 14.71
N ILE A 127 9.50 5.31 14.53
CA ILE A 127 10.47 5.40 15.61
C ILE A 127 10.13 6.49 16.63
N GLU A 128 9.64 7.65 16.20
CA GLU A 128 9.28 8.77 17.07
C GLU A 128 8.09 8.41 17.99
N ARG A 129 7.14 7.63 17.47
CA ARG A 129 6.00 7.14 18.26
C ARG A 129 6.42 6.04 19.21
N PHE A 130 7.31 5.17 18.79
CA PHE A 130 7.90 4.16 19.67
C PHE A 130 8.70 4.79 20.79
N TRP A 131 9.53 5.77 20.51
CA TRP A 131 10.23 6.56 21.50
C TRP A 131 9.26 7.20 22.52
N LYS A 132 8.14 7.78 22.02
CA LYS A 132 7.11 8.36 22.89
C LYS A 132 6.46 7.30 23.79
N LEU A 133 6.18 6.10 23.27
CA LEU A 133 5.70 4.98 24.11
C LEU A 133 6.68 4.66 25.22
N LEU A 134 7.98 4.53 24.91
CA LEU A 134 9.02 4.25 25.92
C LEU A 134 9.12 5.36 26.97
N LYS A 135 9.01 6.63 26.56
CA LYS A 135 8.94 7.78 27.50
C LYS A 135 7.74 7.69 28.44
N ASN A 136 6.59 7.26 27.94
CA ASN A 136 5.40 7.07 28.76
C ASN A 136 5.60 5.94 29.80
N LEU A 137 6.25 4.83 29.42
CA LEU A 137 6.61 3.76 30.37
C LEU A 137 7.52 4.28 31.49
N ARG A 138 8.52 5.08 31.12
CA ARG A 138 9.42 5.74 32.11
C ARG A 138 8.66 6.68 33.04
N ALA A 139 7.76 7.49 32.49
CA ALA A 139 6.94 8.44 33.26
C ALA A 139 6.01 7.74 34.26
N GLN A 140 5.53 6.53 33.94
CA GLN A 140 4.76 5.68 34.85
C GLN A 140 5.63 4.91 35.87
N GLY A 141 6.92 5.19 35.92
CA GLY A 141 7.82 4.68 36.94
C GLY A 141 8.56 3.40 36.60
N LEU A 142 8.39 2.80 35.43
CA LEU A 142 9.15 1.63 34.98
C LEU A 142 10.59 2.07 34.66
N LYS A 143 11.58 1.44 35.31
CA LYS A 143 13.01 1.75 35.16
C LYS A 143 13.82 0.55 34.72
N HIS A 144 13.62 -0.58 35.40
CA HIS A 144 14.39 -1.79 35.18
C HIS A 144 13.46 -2.96 34.90
N ILE A 145 13.84 -3.82 33.96
CA ILE A 145 13.09 -5.02 33.55
C ILE A 145 14.05 -6.19 33.79
N ASP A 146 13.72 -7.07 34.75
CA ASP A 146 14.55 -8.23 35.08
C ASP A 146 14.31 -9.42 34.15
N GLY A 147 13.12 -9.52 33.54
CA GLY A 147 12.72 -10.56 32.58
C GLY A 147 12.91 -10.18 31.12
N ASP A 148 12.17 -10.85 30.25
CA ASP A 148 12.22 -10.72 28.78
C ASP A 148 11.30 -9.60 28.25
N LEU A 149 11.61 -9.12 27.03
CA LEU A 149 10.66 -8.44 26.18
C LEU A 149 9.87 -9.46 25.38
N VAL A 150 8.59 -9.64 25.71
CA VAL A 150 7.69 -10.56 25.02
C VAL A 150 6.96 -9.79 23.91
N ILE A 151 7.01 -10.28 22.68
CA ILE A 151 6.30 -9.69 21.54
C ILE A 151 5.06 -10.53 21.24
N ASP A 152 3.89 -9.95 21.47
CA ASP A 152 2.59 -10.51 21.10
C ASP A 152 2.17 -9.98 19.73
N ASP A 153 2.35 -10.82 18.72
CA ASP A 153 2.09 -10.57 17.30
C ASP A 153 0.90 -11.40 16.76
N HIS A 154 0.12 -12.01 17.65
CA HIS A 154 -0.92 -12.99 17.32
C HIS A 154 -2.19 -12.40 16.69
N LEU A 155 -2.34 -11.07 16.67
CA LEU A 155 -3.47 -10.42 15.99
C LEU A 155 -3.50 -10.78 14.50
N PHE A 156 -2.33 -10.96 13.87
CA PHE A 156 -2.19 -11.38 12.48
C PHE A 156 -1.56 -12.78 12.42
N ASP A 157 -2.11 -13.66 11.60
CA ASP A 157 -1.54 -14.98 11.37
C ASP A 157 -0.28 -14.88 10.50
N GLN A 158 0.88 -14.92 11.14
CA GLN A 158 2.17 -14.80 10.46
C GLN A 158 2.45 -15.96 9.48
N SER A 159 1.83 -17.13 9.68
CA SER A 159 2.00 -18.29 8.78
C SER A 159 1.27 -18.12 7.45
N ALA A 160 0.20 -17.30 7.43
CA ALA A 160 -0.57 -16.98 6.23
C ALA A 160 0.01 -15.81 5.43
N ILE A 161 1.04 -15.13 5.95
CA ILE A 161 1.64 -13.96 5.28
C ILE A 161 2.66 -14.41 4.25
N ASP A 162 2.38 -14.13 2.97
CA ASP A 162 3.34 -14.35 1.90
C ASP A 162 4.58 -13.46 2.07
N THR A 163 5.73 -14.08 2.26
CA THR A 163 7.04 -13.44 2.38
C THR A 163 7.82 -13.43 1.07
N HIS A 164 7.30 -14.04 0.01
CA HIS A 164 7.95 -14.05 -1.30
C HIS A 164 8.07 -12.64 -1.86
N THR A 165 9.18 -12.35 -2.45
CA THR A 165 9.45 -11.04 -3.03
C THR A 165 9.20 -11.05 -4.52
N LEU A 166 8.40 -10.09 -4.98
CA LEU A 166 8.01 -9.98 -6.39
C LEU A 166 9.18 -9.81 -7.35
N ASP A 167 10.28 -9.26 -6.89
CA ASP A 167 11.45 -8.86 -7.67
C ASP A 167 12.76 -9.50 -7.20
N GLY A 168 12.69 -10.49 -6.31
CA GLY A 168 13.87 -11.13 -5.71
C GLY A 168 14.65 -10.25 -4.73
N GLN A 169 14.14 -9.08 -4.38
CA GLN A 169 14.82 -8.10 -3.50
C GLN A 169 14.32 -8.20 -2.05
N ALA A 170 14.60 -9.31 -1.39
CA ALA A 170 14.06 -9.64 -0.05
C ALA A 170 14.23 -8.53 0.98
N PHE A 171 15.36 -7.85 0.97
CA PHE A 171 15.69 -6.84 1.99
C PHE A 171 15.26 -5.41 1.65
N ARG A 172 14.52 -5.21 0.54
CA ARG A 172 13.94 -3.89 0.25
C ARG A 172 12.80 -3.59 1.20
N ALA A 173 12.79 -2.41 1.82
CA ALA A 173 11.77 -2.02 2.79
C ALA A 173 10.32 -2.09 2.27
N TYR A 174 10.09 -1.96 0.96
CA TYR A 174 8.75 -2.11 0.37
C TYR A 174 8.26 -3.57 0.30
N ASN A 175 9.16 -4.55 0.51
CA ASN A 175 8.85 -5.98 0.59
C ASN A 175 8.71 -6.47 2.04
N THR A 176 8.94 -5.62 3.04
CA THR A 176 8.76 -5.99 4.45
C THR A 176 7.40 -6.64 4.67
N PRO A 177 7.31 -7.83 5.27
CA PRO A 177 6.04 -8.44 5.63
C PRO A 177 5.23 -7.54 6.56
N PRO A 178 3.89 -7.56 6.51
CA PRO A 178 3.07 -6.93 7.53
C PRO A 178 3.20 -7.66 8.87
N GLY A 179 2.88 -6.98 9.98
CA GLY A 179 2.91 -7.57 11.31
C GLY A 179 2.08 -6.74 12.29
N ALA A 180 1.48 -7.40 13.27
CA ALA A 180 0.71 -6.69 14.29
C ALA A 180 1.62 -5.86 15.22
N ALA A 181 2.76 -6.41 15.59
CA ALA A 181 3.82 -5.71 16.31
C ALA A 181 4.92 -5.28 15.31
N LEU A 182 4.66 -4.27 14.49
CA LEU A 182 5.60 -3.77 13.49
C LEU A 182 6.01 -2.34 13.82
N ILE A 183 7.29 -2.14 14.16
CA ILE A 183 7.85 -0.83 14.46
C ILE A 183 8.68 -0.34 13.28
N ASN A 184 8.51 0.93 12.89
CA ASN A 184 9.31 1.61 11.88
C ASN A 184 9.49 0.79 10.58
N PHE A 185 8.45 -0.01 10.20
CA PHE A 185 8.47 -0.93 9.05
C PHE A 185 9.61 -1.99 9.12
N SER A 186 10.17 -2.26 10.29
CA SER A 186 11.45 -2.99 10.47
C SER A 186 12.54 -2.49 9.52
N ALA A 187 12.50 -1.21 9.18
CA ALA A 187 13.38 -0.60 8.20
C ALA A 187 14.55 0.12 8.87
N THR A 188 15.75 -0.22 8.45
CA THR A 188 17.01 0.43 8.84
C THR A 188 17.54 1.25 7.68
N ARG A 189 17.86 2.50 7.91
CA ARG A 189 18.62 3.34 7.01
C ARG A 189 20.10 3.08 7.25
N ILE A 190 20.77 2.53 6.27
CA ILE A 190 22.24 2.40 6.28
C ILE A 190 22.78 3.66 5.63
N VAL A 191 23.30 4.55 6.44
CA VAL A 191 23.82 5.86 6.03
C VAL A 191 25.32 5.76 5.81
N ILE A 192 25.76 6.07 4.60
CA ILE A 192 27.15 6.07 4.17
C ILE A 192 27.53 7.52 3.89
N ARG A 193 28.45 8.07 4.67
CA ARG A 193 28.85 9.47 4.57
C ARG A 193 30.37 9.59 4.45
N PRO A 194 30.89 10.35 3.47
CA PRO A 194 32.29 10.74 3.45
C PRO A 194 32.63 11.59 4.69
N ALA A 195 33.78 11.28 5.29
CA ALA A 195 34.41 12.09 6.34
C ALA A 195 35.88 12.22 5.98
N LEU A 196 36.50 13.35 6.20
CA LEU A 196 37.87 13.73 5.80
C LEU A 196 38.66 12.65 5.03
N ASN A 197 39.17 11.62 5.70
CA ASN A 197 39.96 10.54 5.08
C ASN A 197 39.31 9.15 5.23
N ARG A 198 38.01 9.06 5.58
CA ARG A 198 37.30 7.79 5.79
C ARG A 198 35.83 7.89 5.42
N LEU A 199 35.18 6.74 5.27
CA LEU A 199 33.72 6.65 5.21
C LEU A 199 33.18 6.21 6.56
N THR A 200 32.19 6.93 7.04
CA THR A 200 31.36 6.47 8.15
C THR A 200 30.16 5.71 7.59
N VAL A 201 29.86 4.56 8.19
CA VAL A 201 28.67 3.76 7.89
C VAL A 201 27.95 3.51 9.19
N ARG A 202 26.67 3.93 9.26
CA ARG A 202 25.86 3.78 10.47
C ARG A 202 24.45 3.33 10.14
N ALA A 203 23.80 2.70 11.13
CA ALA A 203 22.37 2.34 11.09
C ALA A 203 21.54 3.43 11.75
N GLU A 204 20.38 3.74 11.16
CA GLU A 204 19.34 4.61 11.72
C GLU A 204 17.97 3.93 11.61
N PRO A 205 17.24 3.74 12.72
CA PRO A 205 17.67 4.00 14.10
C PRO A 205 18.81 3.08 14.52
N PRO A 206 19.60 3.48 15.55
CA PRO A 206 20.54 2.59 16.18
C PRO A 206 19.83 1.39 16.82
N THR A 207 20.46 0.24 16.83
CA THR A 207 19.88 -0.99 17.36
C THR A 207 20.98 -1.91 17.89
N SER A 208 20.77 -2.50 19.06
CA SER A 208 21.76 -3.38 19.72
C SER A 208 21.93 -4.73 19.00
N THR A 209 21.01 -5.09 18.10
CA THR A 209 20.99 -6.37 17.38
C THR A 209 21.49 -6.30 15.95
N LEU A 210 22.02 -5.15 15.51
CA LEU A 210 22.58 -4.98 14.18
C LEU A 210 24.05 -4.60 14.24
N GLN A 211 24.91 -5.43 13.67
CA GLN A 211 26.32 -5.15 13.51
C GLN A 211 26.64 -4.73 12.07
N ILE A 212 27.31 -3.59 11.90
CA ILE A 212 27.78 -3.15 10.59
C ILE A 212 29.27 -3.41 10.46
N LYS A 213 29.67 -4.14 9.42
CA LYS A 213 31.07 -4.30 9.01
C LYS A 213 31.35 -3.42 7.77
N ASN A 214 32.13 -2.37 7.95
CA ASN A 214 32.51 -1.47 6.86
C ASN A 214 33.77 -2.01 6.16
N LYS A 215 33.61 -2.47 4.90
CA LYS A 215 34.66 -2.92 3.99
C LYS A 215 34.72 -2.06 2.72
N VAL A 216 34.19 -0.84 2.78
CA VAL A 216 34.18 0.06 1.62
C VAL A 216 35.56 0.65 1.41
N ARG A 217 36.02 0.65 0.17
CA ARG A 217 37.27 1.31 -0.26
C ARG A 217 36.95 2.68 -0.82
N VAL A 218 37.60 3.71 -0.30
CA VAL A 218 37.50 5.07 -0.85
C VAL A 218 38.42 5.18 -2.06
N LEU A 219 37.88 5.51 -3.19
CA LEU A 219 38.62 5.72 -4.43
C LEU A 219 38.19 7.02 -5.11
N PRO A 220 39.14 7.79 -5.72
CA PRO A 220 38.73 8.94 -6.51
C PRO A 220 37.95 8.49 -7.75
N GLY A 221 37.06 9.35 -8.23
CA GLY A 221 36.27 9.07 -9.46
C GLY A 221 34.90 9.73 -9.46
N ALA A 222 34.17 9.52 -10.56
CA ALA A 222 32.78 9.93 -10.69
C ALA A 222 31.85 8.97 -9.93
N CYS A 223 30.72 9.50 -9.43
CA CYS A 223 29.75 8.69 -8.71
C CYS A 223 29.04 7.69 -9.64
N ALA A 224 29.17 6.39 -9.36
CA ALA A 224 28.56 5.32 -10.13
C ALA A 224 27.15 5.00 -9.62
N GLY A 225 26.14 5.44 -10.38
CA GLY A 225 24.74 5.12 -10.12
C GLY A 225 24.21 5.62 -8.76
N ARG A 226 23.01 5.15 -8.38
CA ARG A 226 22.31 5.63 -7.17
C ARG A 226 22.92 5.15 -5.85
N ASN A 227 23.66 4.07 -5.86
CA ASN A 227 24.22 3.45 -4.66
C ASN A 227 25.71 3.76 -4.50
N GLY A 228 26.32 4.58 -5.36
CA GLY A 228 27.74 4.93 -5.30
C GLY A 228 28.68 3.71 -5.39
N GLY A 229 28.28 2.62 -6.06
CA GLY A 229 29.08 1.39 -6.14
C GLY A 229 29.03 0.50 -4.90
N ILE A 230 28.14 0.78 -3.94
CA ILE A 230 28.00 0.04 -2.69
C ILE A 230 27.14 -1.21 -2.86
N THR A 231 27.60 -2.30 -2.26
CA THR A 231 26.88 -3.57 -2.10
C THR A 231 26.70 -3.93 -0.64
N LEU A 232 25.64 -4.67 -0.32
CA LEU A 232 25.33 -5.17 1.02
C LEU A 232 25.27 -6.69 1.00
N ALA A 233 26.01 -7.32 1.91
CA ALA A 233 25.85 -8.73 2.27
C ALA A 233 25.25 -8.80 3.67
N ILE A 234 24.20 -9.62 3.82
CA ILE A 234 23.44 -9.73 5.08
C ILE A 234 23.56 -11.16 5.57
N THR A 235 24.02 -11.31 6.84
CA THR A 235 24.15 -12.59 7.50
C THR A 235 23.30 -12.58 8.77
N ALA A 236 22.29 -13.42 8.82
CA ALA A 236 21.44 -13.60 9.98
C ALA A 236 22.10 -14.57 10.98
N HIS A 237 22.10 -14.20 12.26
CA HIS A 237 22.45 -15.04 13.40
C HIS A 237 21.23 -15.17 14.32
N SER A 238 21.28 -16.05 15.28
CA SER A 238 20.16 -16.31 16.20
C SER A 238 19.70 -15.07 16.98
N ASN A 239 20.64 -14.22 17.42
CA ASN A 239 20.37 -13.05 18.27
C ASN A 239 20.76 -11.72 17.63
N ARG A 240 21.38 -11.69 16.47
CA ARG A 240 21.77 -10.47 15.76
C ARG A 240 21.80 -10.68 14.26
N THR A 241 21.85 -9.57 13.54
CA THR A 241 22.10 -9.55 12.09
C THR A 241 23.41 -8.79 11.84
N GLU A 242 24.23 -9.32 10.94
CA GLU A 242 25.42 -8.64 10.45
C GLU A 242 25.19 -8.12 9.05
N VAL A 243 25.55 -6.87 8.80
CA VAL A 243 25.52 -6.24 7.48
C VAL A 243 26.93 -5.83 7.10
N THR A 244 27.52 -6.54 6.14
CA THR A 244 28.79 -6.16 5.54
C THR A 244 28.50 -5.19 4.40
N VAL A 245 29.02 -3.98 4.52
CA VAL A 245 28.95 -2.93 3.48
C VAL A 245 30.29 -2.92 2.74
N SER A 246 30.26 -3.12 1.42
CA SER A 246 31.47 -3.25 0.61
C SER A 246 31.29 -2.52 -0.74
N GLY A 247 32.39 -2.40 -1.48
CA GLY A 247 32.44 -1.74 -2.79
C GLY A 247 33.46 -0.63 -2.86
N GLN A 248 33.48 0.09 -3.97
CA GLN A 248 34.33 1.24 -4.21
C GLN A 248 33.46 2.50 -4.20
N TYR A 249 33.86 3.48 -3.39
CA TYR A 249 33.04 4.67 -3.16
C TYR A 249 33.82 5.96 -3.43
N PRO A 250 33.48 6.70 -4.49
CA PRO A 250 34.01 8.03 -4.70
C PRO A 250 33.38 9.05 -3.73
N PRO A 251 34.19 9.89 -3.06
CA PRO A 251 33.66 10.93 -2.17
C PRO A 251 32.69 11.91 -2.85
N THR A 252 32.79 12.06 -4.17
CA THR A 252 31.89 12.88 -4.99
C THR A 252 30.43 12.39 -4.99
N CYS A 253 30.14 11.15 -4.51
CA CYS A 253 28.78 10.66 -4.30
C CYS A 253 28.05 11.37 -3.15
N GLY A 254 28.77 12.06 -2.27
CA GLY A 254 28.17 12.69 -1.10
C GLY A 254 27.65 11.68 -0.08
N GLU A 255 26.52 11.93 0.52
CA GLU A 255 25.82 10.97 1.40
C GLU A 255 24.94 10.03 0.58
N VAL A 256 25.06 8.73 0.82
CA VAL A 256 24.17 7.71 0.27
C VAL A 256 23.43 7.01 1.40
N VAL A 257 22.10 6.89 1.26
CA VAL A 257 21.22 6.20 2.21
C VAL A 257 20.57 4.99 1.55
N LEU A 258 20.81 3.82 2.13
CA LEU A 258 20.20 2.56 1.70
C LEU A 258 19.18 2.11 2.73
N VAL A 259 17.90 2.18 2.41
CA VAL A 259 16.82 1.72 3.32
C VAL A 259 16.57 0.23 3.10
N ARG A 260 16.72 -0.57 4.16
CA ARG A 260 16.59 -2.03 4.12
C ARG A 260 15.86 -2.57 5.35
N SER A 261 15.12 -3.66 5.16
CA SER A 261 14.57 -4.49 6.23
C SER A 261 15.41 -5.75 6.31
N VAL A 262 16.38 -5.78 7.22
CA VAL A 262 17.42 -6.83 7.28
C VAL A 262 17.26 -7.76 8.48
N GLN A 263 16.32 -7.46 9.37
CA GLN A 263 16.10 -8.20 10.61
C GLN A 263 14.67 -8.74 10.68
N PRO A 264 14.45 -9.90 11.34
CA PRO A 264 13.10 -10.32 11.75
C PRO A 264 12.47 -9.27 12.68
N HIS A 265 11.15 -9.10 12.63
CA HIS A 265 10.46 -8.03 13.38
C HIS A 265 10.78 -8.03 14.88
N HIS A 266 10.69 -9.19 15.54
CA HIS A 266 10.97 -9.30 16.98
C HIS A 266 12.40 -8.92 17.33
N GLN A 267 13.38 -9.29 16.50
CA GLN A 267 14.78 -8.92 16.71
C GLN A 267 15.01 -7.41 16.50
N TYR A 268 14.37 -6.83 15.48
CA TYR A 268 14.42 -5.40 15.23
C TYR A 268 13.79 -4.60 16.39
N ILE A 269 12.60 -5.02 16.85
CA ILE A 269 11.89 -4.39 17.97
C ILE A 269 12.76 -4.40 19.21
N TYR A 270 13.31 -5.56 19.56
CA TYR A 270 14.16 -5.71 20.75
C TYR A 270 15.42 -4.83 20.67
N GLY A 271 16.11 -4.87 19.55
CA GLY A 271 17.33 -4.10 19.40
C GLY A 271 17.11 -2.60 19.50
N VAL A 272 16.03 -2.08 18.90
CA VAL A 272 15.65 -0.66 19.00
C VAL A 272 15.14 -0.33 20.41
N PHE A 273 14.31 -1.20 21.00
CA PHE A 273 13.82 -1.05 22.38
C PHE A 273 15.00 -0.91 23.35
N ARG A 274 15.90 -1.88 23.34
CA ARG A 274 17.04 -1.93 24.26
C ARG A 274 17.91 -0.68 24.14
N HIS A 275 18.24 -0.29 22.90
CA HIS A 275 19.06 0.90 22.67
C HIS A 275 18.41 2.17 23.24
N LEU A 276 17.16 2.44 22.89
CA LEU A 276 16.43 3.62 23.35
C LEU A 276 16.15 3.57 24.86
N TRP A 277 15.90 2.38 25.41
CA TRP A 277 15.62 2.20 26.83
C TRP A 277 16.87 2.52 27.69
N GLU A 278 18.02 2.03 27.25
CA GLU A 278 19.32 2.31 27.89
C GLU A 278 19.70 3.79 27.78
N GLU A 279 19.48 4.45 26.62
CA GLU A 279 19.65 5.90 26.47
C GLU A 279 18.78 6.72 27.44
N MET A 280 17.59 6.21 27.77
CA MET A 280 16.70 6.83 28.78
C MET A 280 17.06 6.49 30.21
N GLY A 281 18.16 5.80 30.45
CA GLY A 281 18.62 5.37 31.78
C GLY A 281 17.83 4.17 32.33
N GLY A 282 17.23 3.36 31.47
CA GLY A 282 16.61 2.09 31.83
C GLY A 282 17.53 0.91 31.65
N SER A 283 17.12 -0.28 32.12
CA SER A 283 17.82 -1.54 31.85
C SER A 283 16.85 -2.66 31.53
N LEU A 284 17.31 -3.61 30.71
CA LEU A 284 16.61 -4.83 30.34
C LEU A 284 17.61 -5.99 30.48
N ALA A 285 17.41 -6.87 31.49
CA ALA A 285 18.31 -7.99 31.75
C ALA A 285 18.08 -9.17 30.81
N GLY A 286 16.82 -9.43 30.46
CA GLY A 286 16.43 -10.54 29.60
C GLY A 286 16.64 -10.30 28.10
N THR A 287 16.08 -11.20 27.33
CA THR A 287 16.15 -11.23 25.85
C THR A 287 14.78 -10.94 25.23
N VAL A 288 14.61 -11.25 23.95
CA VAL A 288 13.32 -11.19 23.26
C VAL A 288 12.78 -12.59 22.98
N ARG A 289 11.47 -12.77 23.19
CA ARG A 289 10.75 -13.96 22.75
C ARG A 289 9.38 -13.61 22.19
N LYS A 290 8.84 -14.46 21.35
CA LYS A 290 7.43 -14.37 20.94
C LYS A 290 6.55 -14.99 22.04
N GLY A 291 5.35 -14.45 22.19
CA GLY A 291 4.38 -14.94 23.17
C GLY A 291 3.10 -14.16 23.10
N THR A 292 2.13 -14.50 23.93
CA THR A 292 0.85 -13.80 24.06
C THR A 292 0.72 -13.12 25.41
N ALA A 293 -0.01 -12.00 25.45
CA ALA A 293 -0.46 -11.44 26.72
C ALA A 293 -1.46 -12.42 27.35
N ALA A 294 -1.10 -12.97 28.51
CA ALA A 294 -1.95 -13.92 29.23
C ALA A 294 -3.08 -13.21 30.01
N PRO A 295 -4.18 -13.90 30.33
CA PRO A 295 -5.29 -13.31 31.10
C PRO A 295 -4.89 -12.73 32.47
N GLY A 296 -3.80 -13.22 33.09
CA GLY A 296 -3.29 -12.71 34.36
C GLY A 296 -2.31 -11.53 34.25
N ASN A 297 -2.00 -11.07 33.04
CA ASN A 297 -1.10 -9.94 32.89
C ASN A 297 -1.82 -8.62 33.20
N THR A 298 -1.13 -7.71 33.89
CA THR A 298 -1.66 -6.38 34.20
C THR A 298 -1.44 -5.42 33.04
N GLU A 299 -2.51 -4.85 32.47
CA GLU A 299 -2.39 -3.77 31.50
C GLU A 299 -1.74 -2.55 32.16
N PHE A 300 -0.58 -2.16 31.66
CA PHE A 300 0.21 -1.07 32.21
C PHE A 300 0.08 0.22 31.40
N LEU A 301 -0.04 0.10 30.07
CA LEU A 301 -0.16 1.24 29.17
C LEU A 301 -0.92 0.86 27.90
N SER A 302 -1.86 1.71 27.48
CA SER A 302 -2.41 1.72 26.14
C SER A 302 -1.88 2.93 25.36
N PHE A 303 -1.41 2.71 24.13
CA PHE A 303 -0.83 3.73 23.27
C PHE A 303 -1.54 3.79 21.93
N ARG A 304 -2.26 4.91 21.71
CA ARG A 304 -3.10 5.11 20.51
C ARG A 304 -2.29 5.63 19.32
N SER A 305 -2.62 5.12 18.13
CA SER A 305 -2.07 5.58 16.85
C SER A 305 -2.54 6.99 16.47
N VAL A 306 -2.02 7.53 15.36
CA VAL A 306 -2.69 8.62 14.62
C VAL A 306 -3.99 8.09 13.98
N PRO A 307 -4.97 8.94 13.64
CA PRO A 307 -6.24 8.50 13.06
C PRO A 307 -6.06 7.91 11.66
N LEU A 308 -7.00 7.02 11.26
CA LEU A 308 -7.00 6.35 9.95
C LEU A 308 -6.92 7.35 8.78
N GLY A 309 -7.60 8.48 8.83
CA GLY A 309 -7.53 9.49 7.76
C GLY A 309 -6.10 9.96 7.48
N GLN A 310 -5.28 10.11 8.52
CA GLN A 310 -3.85 10.42 8.36
C GLN A 310 -3.06 9.22 7.82
N ILE A 311 -3.37 8.01 8.26
CA ILE A 311 -2.77 6.76 7.77
C ILE A 311 -3.04 6.58 6.27
N VAL A 312 -4.28 6.80 5.82
CA VAL A 312 -4.67 6.76 4.40
C VAL A 312 -3.86 7.76 3.58
N THR A 313 -3.62 8.95 4.13
CA THR A 313 -2.77 9.95 3.49
C THR A 313 -1.34 9.42 3.27
N TYR A 314 -0.73 8.81 4.26
CA TYR A 314 0.61 8.23 4.11
C TYR A 314 0.63 7.04 3.13
N ILE A 315 -0.39 6.17 3.16
CA ILE A 315 -0.52 5.06 2.21
C ILE A 315 -0.59 5.58 0.77
N ASN A 316 -1.44 6.54 0.49
CA ASN A 316 -1.71 7.00 -0.87
C ASN A 316 -0.60 7.90 -1.40
N LYS A 317 -0.14 8.89 -0.64
CA LYS A 317 0.92 9.83 -1.07
C LYS A 317 2.26 9.13 -1.31
N PHE A 318 2.68 8.25 -0.39
CA PHE A 318 3.98 7.58 -0.48
C PHE A 318 3.89 6.19 -1.10
N SER A 319 2.68 5.72 -1.40
CA SER A 319 2.44 4.39 -1.98
C SER A 319 3.01 3.26 -1.11
N ASN A 320 2.90 3.37 0.23
CA ASN A 320 3.50 2.46 1.17
C ASN A 320 2.79 1.08 1.13
N ASN A 321 3.54 0.04 0.77
CA ASN A 321 3.00 -1.32 0.64
C ASN A 321 2.72 -1.94 2.00
N VAL A 322 3.63 -1.76 2.95
CA VAL A 322 3.54 -2.38 4.28
C VAL A 322 2.31 -1.87 5.01
N MET A 323 2.11 -0.55 5.01
CA MET A 323 0.93 0.07 5.61
C MET A 323 -0.37 -0.43 4.99
N SER A 324 -0.42 -0.55 3.66
CA SER A 324 -1.62 -1.04 2.97
C SER A 324 -1.92 -2.50 3.27
N ARG A 325 -0.87 -3.34 3.41
CA ARG A 325 -1.01 -4.76 3.81
C ARG A 325 -1.48 -4.87 5.26
N ASN A 326 -0.92 -4.07 6.17
CA ASN A 326 -1.41 -3.98 7.56
C ASN A 326 -2.88 -3.53 7.62
N LEU A 327 -3.26 -2.55 6.80
CA LEU A 327 -4.64 -2.07 6.77
C LEU A 327 -5.63 -3.15 6.30
N LEU A 328 -5.27 -3.96 5.30
CA LEU A 328 -6.08 -5.10 4.88
C LEU A 328 -6.24 -6.14 6.00
N LEU A 329 -5.15 -6.44 6.74
CA LEU A 329 -5.20 -7.34 7.89
C LEU A 329 -5.97 -6.74 9.07
N THR A 330 -5.94 -5.42 9.25
CA THR A 330 -6.79 -4.72 10.23
C THR A 330 -8.27 -4.92 9.90
N LEU A 331 -8.68 -4.77 8.63
CA LEU A 331 -10.06 -5.06 8.20
C LEU A 331 -10.47 -6.50 8.52
N ALA A 332 -9.55 -7.46 8.33
CA ALA A 332 -9.79 -8.83 8.72
C ALA A 332 -9.96 -9.00 10.23
N ALA A 333 -9.07 -8.39 11.03
CA ALA A 333 -9.07 -8.51 12.49
C ALA A 333 -10.32 -7.89 13.13
N GLU A 334 -10.75 -6.72 12.65
CA GLU A 334 -11.96 -6.04 13.15
C GLU A 334 -13.26 -6.81 12.88
N HIS A 335 -13.27 -7.66 11.82
CA HIS A 335 -14.45 -8.46 11.47
C HIS A 335 -14.41 -9.90 11.97
N ASN A 336 -13.23 -10.48 12.18
CA ASN A 336 -13.07 -11.90 12.49
C ASN A 336 -12.28 -12.16 13.79
N GLY A 337 -11.77 -11.11 14.44
CA GLY A 337 -10.95 -11.25 15.64
C GLY A 337 -9.46 -11.58 15.34
N ALA A 338 -8.79 -12.18 16.33
CA ALA A 338 -7.36 -12.49 16.26
C ALA A 338 -7.02 -13.56 15.19
N SER A 339 -5.73 -13.68 14.90
CA SER A 339 -5.19 -14.55 13.85
C SER A 339 -5.71 -14.22 12.44
N ALA A 340 -5.84 -12.92 12.18
CA ALA A 340 -6.34 -12.41 10.90
C ALA A 340 -5.43 -12.77 9.73
N LYS A 341 -6.06 -13.21 8.63
CA LYS A 341 -5.40 -13.63 7.38
C LYS A 341 -5.71 -12.68 6.24
N PRO A 342 -4.81 -12.55 5.24
CA PRO A 342 -5.06 -11.71 4.06
C PRO A 342 -6.36 -12.04 3.33
N GLU A 343 -6.69 -13.34 3.19
CA GLU A 343 -7.89 -13.82 2.49
C GLU A 343 -9.18 -13.35 3.19
N GLN A 344 -9.17 -13.29 4.52
CA GLN A 344 -10.29 -12.76 5.29
C GLN A 344 -10.48 -11.26 5.04
N GLY A 345 -9.38 -10.49 4.98
CA GLY A 345 -9.44 -9.07 4.62
C GLY A 345 -9.97 -8.84 3.20
N ILE A 346 -9.58 -9.68 2.25
CA ILE A 346 -10.11 -9.67 0.88
C ILE A 346 -11.62 -9.95 0.90
N THR A 347 -12.06 -10.95 1.66
CA THR A 347 -13.49 -11.29 1.81
C THR A 347 -14.28 -10.12 2.40
N VAL A 348 -13.73 -9.42 3.40
CA VAL A 348 -14.35 -8.21 3.98
C VAL A 348 -14.52 -7.12 2.92
N VAL A 349 -13.49 -6.86 2.12
CA VAL A 349 -13.55 -5.88 1.03
C VAL A 349 -14.58 -6.28 -0.03
N GLN A 350 -14.64 -7.55 -0.43
CA GLN A 350 -15.62 -8.05 -1.39
C GLN A 350 -17.06 -7.90 -0.88
N ARG A 351 -17.31 -8.23 0.39
CA ARG A 351 -18.64 -8.03 1.02
C ARG A 351 -19.01 -6.56 1.09
N TRP A 352 -18.05 -5.69 1.36
CA TRP A 352 -18.28 -4.25 1.31
C TRP A 352 -18.64 -3.78 -0.08
N LEU A 353 -17.91 -4.17 -1.14
CA LEU A 353 -18.23 -3.86 -2.53
C LEU A 353 -19.66 -4.26 -2.89
N ASN A 354 -20.05 -5.49 -2.57
CA ASN A 354 -21.40 -6.00 -2.85
C ASN A 354 -22.47 -5.16 -2.14
N ARG A 355 -22.23 -4.73 -0.89
CA ARG A 355 -23.17 -3.86 -0.14
C ARG A 355 -23.29 -2.47 -0.75
N GLN A 356 -22.24 -1.98 -1.40
CA GLN A 356 -22.25 -0.69 -2.11
C GLN A 356 -22.81 -0.80 -3.55
N GLY A 357 -23.21 -1.99 -3.99
CA GLY A 357 -23.63 -2.21 -5.38
C GLY A 357 -22.51 -2.04 -6.39
N LEU A 358 -21.24 -2.20 -5.96
CA LEU A 358 -20.06 -2.09 -6.82
C LEU A 358 -19.63 -3.47 -7.33
N GLU A 359 -19.96 -3.76 -8.58
CA GLU A 359 -19.55 -4.98 -9.26
C GLU A 359 -18.20 -4.75 -9.95
N LEU A 360 -17.10 -5.09 -9.27
CA LEU A 360 -15.77 -5.01 -9.86
C LEU A 360 -15.45 -6.32 -10.60
N GLU A 361 -15.91 -6.43 -11.83
CA GLU A 361 -15.63 -7.58 -12.68
C GLU A 361 -14.12 -7.88 -12.74
N ALA A 362 -13.78 -9.16 -12.73
CA ALA A 362 -12.41 -9.67 -12.78
C ALA A 362 -11.48 -9.13 -11.66
N LEU A 363 -12.03 -8.64 -10.55
CA LEU A 363 -11.23 -8.26 -9.40
C LEU A 363 -10.45 -9.46 -8.87
N ASN A 364 -9.13 -9.38 -8.91
CA ASN A 364 -8.23 -10.29 -8.22
C ASN A 364 -7.32 -9.50 -7.29
N MET A 365 -7.69 -9.43 -6.03
CA MET A 365 -6.95 -8.78 -4.95
C MET A 365 -6.12 -9.82 -4.21
N ILE A 366 -4.82 -9.57 -4.02
CA ILE A 366 -3.91 -10.54 -3.37
C ILE A 366 -3.48 -10.07 -1.98
N ASN A 367 -3.11 -8.81 -1.82
CA ASN A 367 -2.47 -8.31 -0.58
C ASN A 367 -2.82 -6.86 -0.21
N GLY A 368 -3.84 -6.30 -0.81
CA GLY A 368 -4.27 -4.91 -0.57
C GLY A 368 -3.33 -3.82 -1.09
N ALA A 369 -2.11 -4.14 -1.47
CA ALA A 369 -1.10 -3.17 -1.90
C ALA A 369 -0.90 -3.12 -3.42
N GLY A 370 -1.40 -4.12 -4.16
CA GLY A 370 -1.13 -4.29 -5.58
C GLY A 370 0.32 -4.71 -5.88
N LEU A 371 1.03 -5.22 -4.88
CA LEU A 371 2.36 -5.78 -5.03
C LEU A 371 2.25 -7.27 -5.41
N SER A 372 1.74 -7.54 -6.61
CA SER A 372 1.55 -8.89 -7.14
C SER A 372 1.48 -8.87 -8.67
N ARG A 373 1.95 -9.94 -9.32
CA ARG A 373 1.78 -10.16 -10.77
C ARG A 373 0.38 -10.65 -11.13
N GLN A 374 -0.32 -11.26 -10.18
CA GLN A 374 -1.63 -11.86 -10.36
C GLN A 374 -2.78 -10.86 -10.17
N ALA A 375 -2.55 -9.76 -9.46
CA ALA A 375 -3.59 -8.75 -9.22
C ALA A 375 -4.21 -8.26 -10.53
N ARG A 376 -5.55 -8.18 -10.57
CA ARG A 376 -6.33 -7.72 -11.72
C ARG A 376 -7.43 -6.78 -11.25
N LEU A 377 -7.71 -5.79 -12.11
CA LEU A 377 -8.82 -4.85 -11.99
C LEU A 377 -9.04 -4.20 -13.35
N THR A 378 -10.27 -3.86 -13.67
CA THR A 378 -10.62 -3.14 -14.91
C THR A 378 -10.50 -1.62 -14.69
N ALA A 379 -10.29 -0.87 -15.76
CA ALA A 379 -10.31 0.59 -15.66
C ALA A 379 -11.70 1.11 -15.29
N ARG A 380 -12.76 0.44 -15.78
CA ARG A 380 -14.16 0.74 -15.41
C ARG A 380 -14.38 0.52 -13.92
N GLY A 381 -14.09 -0.67 -13.40
CA GLY A 381 -14.31 -0.96 -11.98
C GLY A 381 -13.55 0.00 -11.04
N LEU A 382 -12.33 0.43 -11.44
CA LEU A 382 -11.58 1.42 -10.66
C LEU A 382 -12.19 2.83 -10.78
N ALA A 383 -12.79 3.18 -11.91
CA ALA A 383 -13.51 4.44 -12.07
C ALA A 383 -14.82 4.46 -11.29
N ASP A 384 -15.58 3.37 -11.28
CA ASP A 384 -16.81 3.23 -10.51
C ASP A 384 -16.54 3.30 -9.01
N LEU A 385 -15.46 2.68 -8.54
CA LEU A 385 -14.97 2.81 -7.17
C LEU A 385 -14.61 4.27 -6.81
N LEU A 386 -13.94 4.99 -7.70
CA LEU A 386 -13.59 6.40 -7.50
C LEU A 386 -14.83 7.29 -7.52
N GLU A 387 -15.82 6.99 -8.35
CA GLU A 387 -17.08 7.73 -8.38
C GLU A 387 -17.89 7.54 -7.11
N HIS A 388 -18.01 6.30 -6.64
CA HIS A 388 -18.61 6.00 -5.33
C HIS A 388 -17.93 6.82 -4.23
N ALA A 389 -16.60 6.81 -4.19
CA ALA A 389 -15.83 7.54 -3.20
C ALA A 389 -15.92 9.07 -3.36
N TYR A 390 -16.15 9.56 -4.57
CA TYR A 390 -16.36 10.99 -4.84
C TYR A 390 -17.61 11.54 -4.16
N TYR A 391 -18.68 10.72 -4.08
CA TYR A 391 -19.95 11.06 -3.45
C TYR A 391 -20.08 10.56 -2.01
N SER A 392 -19.08 9.86 -1.48
CA SER A 392 -19.10 9.36 -0.11
C SER A 392 -18.91 10.47 0.93
N ALA A 393 -19.32 10.20 2.17
CA ALA A 393 -19.10 11.11 3.30
C ALA A 393 -17.61 11.44 3.53
N PHE A 394 -16.68 10.58 3.06
CA PHE A 394 -15.23 10.72 3.24
C PHE A 394 -14.49 11.13 1.96
N ALA A 395 -15.21 11.74 1.01
CA ALA A 395 -14.63 12.21 -0.25
C ALA A 395 -13.48 13.20 -0.05
N SER A 396 -13.58 14.07 0.96
CA SER A 396 -12.56 15.06 1.30
C SER A 396 -11.27 14.41 1.79
N GLU A 397 -11.37 13.44 2.70
CA GLU A 397 -10.25 12.67 3.22
C GLU A 397 -9.54 11.88 2.11
N LEU A 398 -10.31 11.22 1.24
CA LEU A 398 -9.74 10.52 0.10
C LEU A 398 -9.02 11.48 -0.84
N LYS A 399 -9.67 12.56 -1.28
CA LYS A 399 -9.08 13.54 -2.20
C LYS A 399 -7.80 14.15 -1.61
N ALA A 400 -7.80 14.52 -0.31
CA ALA A 400 -6.63 15.06 0.38
C ALA A 400 -5.49 14.03 0.49
N SER A 401 -5.82 12.74 0.60
CA SER A 401 -4.84 11.66 0.71
C SER A 401 -4.07 11.39 -0.57
N LEU A 402 -4.62 11.74 -1.73
CA LEU A 402 -3.99 11.46 -3.02
C LEU A 402 -2.79 12.39 -3.29
N PRO A 403 -1.74 11.90 -3.97
CA PRO A 403 -0.65 12.75 -4.46
C PRO A 403 -1.16 13.90 -5.31
N LEU A 404 -0.74 15.13 -4.98
CA LEU A 404 -1.01 16.32 -5.78
C LEU A 404 0.06 16.46 -6.85
N ALA A 405 -0.35 16.38 -8.10
CA ALA A 405 0.54 16.37 -9.26
C ALA A 405 1.47 17.60 -9.29
N GLY A 406 2.75 17.35 -9.49
CA GLY A 406 3.80 18.35 -9.53
C GLY A 406 4.22 18.93 -8.16
N TYR A 407 3.52 18.60 -7.06
CA TYR A 407 3.80 19.13 -5.73
C TYR A 407 4.28 18.07 -4.73
N ASP A 408 3.55 16.98 -4.55
CA ASP A 408 3.85 16.06 -3.47
C ASP A 408 3.74 14.57 -3.84
N GLY A 409 4.09 13.72 -2.87
CA GLY A 409 3.95 12.28 -2.96
C GLY A 409 4.64 11.66 -4.17
N SER A 410 4.07 10.54 -4.63
CA SER A 410 4.60 9.81 -5.78
C SER A 410 4.38 10.51 -7.14
N ALA A 411 3.53 11.54 -7.19
CA ALA A 411 3.28 12.34 -8.40
C ALA A 411 4.11 13.64 -8.47
N ARG A 412 4.96 13.94 -7.48
CA ARG A 412 5.72 15.20 -7.40
C ARG A 412 6.57 15.49 -8.64
N ARG A 413 7.07 14.47 -9.31
CA ARG A 413 7.95 14.60 -10.48
C ARG A 413 7.23 14.48 -11.82
N TYR A 414 5.92 14.28 -11.79
CA TYR A 414 5.05 14.09 -12.95
C TYR A 414 4.00 15.19 -13.03
N PHE A 415 3.41 15.40 -14.20
CA PHE A 415 2.35 16.40 -14.43
C PHE A 415 2.77 17.81 -13.96
N ARG A 416 3.97 18.23 -14.35
CA ARG A 416 4.55 19.52 -13.95
C ARG A 416 4.22 20.67 -14.89
N ASP A 417 3.51 20.39 -15.97
CA ASP A 417 3.00 21.38 -16.90
C ASP A 417 2.09 22.38 -16.19
N VAL A 418 2.15 23.66 -16.60
CA VAL A 418 1.39 24.75 -15.97
C VAL A 418 -0.12 24.46 -15.95
N ALA A 419 -0.64 23.86 -17.03
CA ALA A 419 -2.07 23.54 -17.13
C ALA A 419 -2.53 22.46 -16.13
N THR A 420 -1.66 21.50 -15.80
CA THR A 420 -2.02 20.31 -15.00
C THR A 420 -1.48 20.32 -13.59
N LYS A 421 -0.45 21.13 -13.31
CA LYS A 421 0.21 21.20 -12.00
C LYS A 421 -0.76 21.67 -10.92
N GLY A 422 -0.93 20.88 -9.87
CA GLY A 422 -1.82 21.19 -8.76
C GLY A 422 -3.31 20.95 -9.02
N LYS A 423 -3.68 20.52 -10.23
CA LYS A 423 -5.07 20.25 -10.63
C LYS A 423 -5.44 18.75 -10.61
N LEU A 424 -4.46 17.88 -10.42
CA LEU A 424 -4.63 16.44 -10.44
C LEU A 424 -4.32 15.85 -9.07
N ARG A 425 -5.19 14.96 -8.61
CA ARG A 425 -5.02 14.16 -7.41
C ARG A 425 -5.04 12.69 -7.81
N LEU A 426 -3.84 12.13 -8.04
CA LEU A 426 -3.69 10.84 -8.71
C LEU A 426 -2.87 9.86 -7.89
N LYS A 427 -3.41 8.69 -7.62
CA LYS A 427 -2.63 7.55 -7.17
C LYS A 427 -1.85 6.97 -8.34
N THR A 428 -0.54 6.77 -8.17
CA THR A 428 0.33 6.15 -9.16
C THR A 428 0.55 4.66 -8.86
N GLY A 429 0.70 3.86 -9.91
CA GLY A 429 1.07 2.44 -9.85
C GLY A 429 2.29 2.14 -10.73
N ARG A 430 3.26 1.37 -10.20
CA ARG A 430 4.46 0.99 -10.93
C ARG A 430 4.93 -0.41 -10.55
N LEU A 431 5.02 -1.29 -11.56
CA LEU A 431 5.77 -2.55 -11.50
C LEU A 431 6.64 -2.66 -12.77
N LYS A 432 7.44 -3.71 -12.86
CA LYS A 432 8.14 -4.02 -14.11
C LYS A 432 7.10 -4.21 -15.22
N HIS A 433 7.19 -3.49 -16.31
CA HIS A 433 6.24 -3.46 -17.45
C HIS A 433 4.83 -2.95 -17.13
N VAL A 434 4.55 -2.42 -15.94
CA VAL A 434 3.24 -1.86 -15.59
C VAL A 434 3.38 -0.40 -15.16
N ARG A 435 2.48 0.45 -15.67
CA ARG A 435 2.24 1.82 -15.21
C ARG A 435 0.75 2.02 -15.05
N ALA A 436 0.34 2.67 -13.98
CA ALA A 436 -1.06 2.99 -13.73
C ALA A 436 -1.19 4.36 -13.06
N ILE A 437 -2.26 5.06 -13.38
CA ILE A 437 -2.75 6.22 -12.64
C ILE A 437 -4.25 6.09 -12.45
N ALA A 438 -4.75 6.54 -11.32
CA ALA A 438 -6.18 6.61 -11.04
C ALA A 438 -6.47 7.72 -10.02
N GLY A 439 -7.53 8.48 -10.23
CA GLY A 439 -7.95 9.56 -9.33
C GLY A 439 -8.74 10.64 -10.02
N PHE A 440 -8.54 11.87 -9.59
CA PHE A 440 -9.37 13.02 -9.97
C PHE A 440 -8.56 14.10 -10.68
N ALA A 441 -9.21 14.76 -11.65
CA ALA A 441 -8.68 15.92 -12.35
C ALA A 441 -9.74 17.04 -12.31
N GLU A 442 -9.29 18.27 -12.05
CA GLU A 442 -10.13 19.47 -12.14
C GLU A 442 -9.66 20.29 -13.34
N THR A 443 -10.54 20.47 -14.33
CA THR A 443 -10.25 21.27 -15.52
C THR A 443 -10.50 22.75 -15.29
N PRO A 444 -9.96 23.68 -16.13
CA PRO A 444 -10.09 25.13 -15.93
C PRO A 444 -11.53 25.64 -15.90
N ASP A 445 -12.46 24.92 -16.48
CA ASP A 445 -13.90 25.18 -16.47
C ASP A 445 -14.63 24.62 -15.24
N ASN A 446 -13.86 24.26 -14.18
CA ASN A 446 -14.31 23.72 -12.90
C ASN A 446 -15.06 22.36 -12.99
N ARG A 447 -14.92 21.64 -14.09
CA ARG A 447 -15.43 20.26 -14.16
C ARG A 447 -14.49 19.31 -13.43
N ASN A 448 -15.10 18.33 -12.75
CA ASN A 448 -14.37 17.29 -12.04
C ASN A 448 -14.41 15.98 -12.83
N TRP A 449 -13.26 15.44 -13.13
CA TRP A 449 -13.08 14.25 -13.93
C TRP A 449 -12.49 13.10 -13.10
N ILE A 450 -12.96 11.90 -13.37
CA ILE A 450 -12.36 10.65 -12.95
C ILE A 450 -11.45 10.18 -14.08
N VAL A 451 -10.20 9.94 -13.77
CA VAL A 451 -9.18 9.52 -14.74
C VAL A 451 -8.56 8.20 -14.29
N VAL A 452 -8.67 7.18 -15.12
CA VAL A 452 -8.03 5.88 -14.91
C VAL A 452 -7.27 5.48 -16.16
N ILE A 453 -5.98 5.19 -16.02
CA ILE A 453 -5.12 4.66 -17.09
C ILE A 453 -4.34 3.48 -16.54
N LEU A 454 -4.54 2.30 -17.15
CA LEU A 454 -3.82 1.07 -16.82
C LEU A 454 -3.02 0.62 -18.04
N HIS A 455 -1.70 0.66 -17.98
CA HIS A 455 -0.81 0.37 -19.09
C HIS A 455 0.10 -0.83 -18.80
N HIS A 456 -0.07 -1.90 -19.57
CA HIS A 456 0.78 -3.08 -19.59
C HIS A 456 1.73 -3.00 -20.79
N ARG A 457 2.87 -2.34 -20.58
CA ARG A 457 3.88 -2.16 -21.61
C ARG A 457 4.41 -3.51 -22.12
N ARG A 458 4.45 -3.69 -23.42
CA ARG A 458 5.16 -4.80 -24.06
C ARG A 458 6.67 -4.63 -23.89
N SER A 459 7.44 -5.70 -23.95
CA SER A 459 8.91 -5.65 -23.83
C SER A 459 9.56 -4.82 -24.94
N THR A 460 8.93 -4.79 -26.11
CA THR A 460 9.35 -4.05 -27.31
C THR A 460 8.99 -2.57 -27.27
N GLU A 461 8.08 -2.14 -26.38
CA GLU A 461 7.67 -0.74 -26.32
C GLU A 461 8.69 0.13 -25.57
N PRO A 462 8.88 1.40 -25.98
CA PRO A 462 9.79 2.33 -25.34
C PRO A 462 9.49 2.53 -23.84
N THR A 463 10.51 2.77 -23.04
CA THR A 463 10.33 3.06 -21.61
C THR A 463 9.93 4.52 -21.40
N ALA A 464 8.73 4.87 -21.85
CA ALA A 464 8.23 6.25 -21.77
C ALA A 464 7.81 6.71 -20.35
N GLY A 465 7.99 5.85 -19.32
CA GLY A 465 7.62 6.19 -17.95
C GLY A 465 6.13 6.51 -17.80
N PHE A 466 5.81 7.70 -17.28
CA PHE A 466 4.45 8.26 -17.21
C PHE A 466 4.17 9.30 -18.31
N ALA A 467 5.12 9.56 -19.22
CA ALA A 467 4.98 10.62 -20.23
C ALA A 467 3.74 10.44 -21.13
N VAL A 468 3.38 9.19 -21.48
CA VAL A 468 2.16 8.92 -22.25
C VAL A 468 0.92 9.28 -21.44
N HIS A 469 0.88 8.94 -20.14
CA HIS A 469 -0.22 9.29 -19.26
C HIS A 469 -0.35 10.83 -19.09
N GLU A 470 0.79 11.54 -19.00
CA GLU A 470 0.81 13.01 -18.96
C GLU A 470 0.19 13.62 -20.22
N ASN A 471 0.53 13.09 -21.40
CA ASN A 471 -0.02 13.58 -22.66
C ASN A 471 -1.51 13.28 -22.80
N ILE A 472 -1.99 12.11 -22.34
CA ILE A 472 -3.42 11.78 -22.32
C ILE A 472 -4.19 12.76 -21.43
N VAL A 473 -3.65 13.07 -20.24
CA VAL A 473 -4.26 14.05 -19.33
C VAL A 473 -4.20 15.46 -19.91
N LYS A 474 -3.11 15.86 -20.55
CA LYS A 474 -3.04 17.16 -21.26
C LYS A 474 -4.10 17.28 -22.34
N TRP A 475 -4.33 16.22 -23.09
CA TRP A 475 -5.42 16.17 -24.07
C TRP A 475 -6.78 16.41 -23.41
N LEU A 476 -7.07 15.81 -22.23
CA LEU A 476 -8.30 16.11 -21.48
C LEU A 476 -8.45 17.62 -21.20
N TYR A 477 -7.35 18.30 -20.85
CA TYR A 477 -7.36 19.75 -20.56
C TYR A 477 -7.56 20.63 -21.82
N SER A 478 -7.39 20.07 -23.01
CA SER A 478 -7.67 20.75 -24.27
C SER A 478 -9.11 20.57 -24.77
N GLN A 479 -9.91 19.72 -24.09
CA GLN A 479 -11.32 19.52 -24.42
C GLN A 479 -12.14 20.63 -23.73
N ARG A 480 -12.75 21.48 -24.51
CA ARG A 480 -13.62 22.59 -24.07
C ARG A 480 -15.10 22.21 -24.21
#